data_4caf7d6d5361b30d49dd10ede80a68d3
#
_entry.id   4caf7d6d5361b30d49dd10ede80a68d3
#
_cell.length_a   1.000
_cell.length_b   1.000
_cell.length_c   1.000
_cell.angle_alpha   90.00
_cell.angle_beta   90.00
_cell.angle_gamma   90.00
#
_symmetry.space_group_name_H-M   'P 1'
#
loop_
_entity.id
_entity.type
_entity.pdbx_description
1 polymer ?
#
loop_
_entity_poly.entity_id
_entity_poly.type
_entity_poly.pdbx_seq_one_letter_code
_entity_poly.pdbx_strand_id
1 'polypeptide(L)'
;MKEKISVRGAPDFMKFFNSLDKKSVSYKEIDEALDLLKKDYARGDKIPKDRWPKKYIKEHQIHTLFRYNLRSGWRLVYTVSGTKYEKACIILEAFDHKQYEKRFGY
;
A
#
# COMPACT_ATOMS: atom_id res chain seq x y z
N MET A 1 -7.02 -11.31 22.72
CA MET A 1 -7.86 -11.16 21.52
C MET A 1 -7.01 -10.80 20.32
N LYS A 2 -7.26 -11.48 19.22
CA LYS A 2 -6.54 -11.15 17.98
C LYS A 2 -7.06 -9.84 17.39
N GLU A 3 -6.13 -9.01 16.95
CA GLU A 3 -6.44 -7.79 16.24
C GLU A 3 -7.09 -8.11 14.88
N LYS A 4 -8.15 -7.42 14.56
CA LYS A 4 -8.83 -7.60 13.28
C LYS A 4 -8.23 -6.65 12.25
N ILE A 5 -7.78 -7.20 11.12
CA ILE A 5 -7.14 -6.42 10.06
C ILE A 5 -7.97 -6.54 8.79
N SER A 6 -8.38 -5.40 8.23
CA SER A 6 -8.98 -5.34 6.90
C SER A 6 -8.00 -4.72 5.93
N VAL A 7 -8.02 -5.16 4.67
CA VAL A 7 -7.18 -4.60 3.61
C VAL A 7 -8.10 -4.12 2.50
N ARG A 8 -7.96 -2.84 2.13
CA ARG A 8 -8.76 -2.21 1.08
C ARG A 8 -7.84 -1.46 0.13
N GLY A 9 -8.32 -1.16 -1.06
CA GLY A 9 -7.63 -0.30 -1.99
C GLY A 9 -8.33 1.04 -2.10
N ALA A 10 -7.56 2.13 -2.15
CA ALA A 10 -8.07 3.44 -2.53
C ALA A 10 -8.52 3.37 -4.00
N PRO A 11 -9.41 4.30 -4.45
CA PRO A 11 -9.96 4.23 -5.80
C PRO A 11 -8.91 4.13 -6.91
N ASP A 12 -7.85 4.93 -6.84
CA ASP A 12 -6.80 4.90 -7.86
C ASP A 12 -6.08 3.56 -7.90
N PHE A 13 -5.78 2.98 -6.73
CA PHE A 13 -5.16 1.67 -6.66
C PHE A 13 -6.09 0.60 -7.23
N MET A 14 -7.37 0.63 -6.87
CA MET A 14 -8.33 -0.38 -7.35
C MET A 14 -8.50 -0.32 -8.85
N LYS A 15 -8.52 0.88 -9.41
CA LYS A 15 -8.60 1.07 -10.87
C LYS A 15 -7.41 0.42 -11.57
N PHE A 16 -6.21 0.66 -11.03
CA PHE A 16 -5.00 0.04 -11.56
C PHE A 16 -5.03 -1.48 -11.42
N PHE A 17 -5.31 -1.97 -10.22
CA PHE A 17 -5.31 -3.40 -9.93
C PHE A 17 -6.31 -4.17 -10.79
N ASN A 18 -7.52 -3.61 -10.94
CA ASN A 18 -8.56 -4.23 -11.75
C ASN A 18 -8.25 -4.20 -13.25
N SER A 19 -7.33 -3.34 -13.70
CA SER A 19 -6.90 -3.29 -15.08
C SER A 19 -5.88 -4.37 -15.43
N LEU A 20 -5.27 -5.01 -14.44
CA LEU A 20 -4.24 -6.02 -14.64
C LEU A 20 -4.85 -7.36 -15.07
N ASP A 21 -4.15 -8.06 -15.96
CA ASP A 21 -4.49 -9.43 -16.30
C ASP A 21 -4.27 -10.31 -15.06
N LYS A 22 -5.29 -11.06 -14.67
CA LYS A 22 -5.22 -11.94 -13.49
C LYS A 22 -4.16 -13.04 -13.61
N LYS A 23 -3.71 -13.33 -14.84
CA LYS A 23 -2.64 -14.30 -15.09
C LYS A 23 -1.26 -13.68 -15.05
N SER A 24 -1.17 -12.35 -14.98
CA SER A 24 0.13 -11.66 -14.98
C SER A 24 0.89 -11.86 -13.66
N VAL A 25 2.21 -11.76 -13.76
CA VAL A 25 3.07 -11.83 -12.58
C VAL A 25 2.75 -10.69 -11.62
N SER A 26 2.54 -9.50 -12.15
CA SER A 26 2.23 -8.31 -11.34
C SER A 26 0.96 -8.51 -10.52
N TYR A 27 -0.11 -9.02 -11.14
CA TYR A 27 -1.35 -9.28 -10.42
C TYR A 27 -1.15 -10.27 -9.28
N LYS A 28 -0.47 -11.38 -9.58
CA LYS A 28 -0.24 -12.44 -8.58
C LYS A 28 0.59 -11.95 -7.41
N GLU A 29 1.64 -11.18 -7.67
CA GLU A 29 2.49 -10.62 -6.62
C GLU A 29 1.72 -9.66 -5.72
N ILE A 30 0.92 -8.77 -6.33
CA ILE A 30 0.12 -7.82 -5.56
C ILE A 30 -0.93 -8.56 -4.73
N ASP A 31 -1.64 -9.51 -5.34
CA ASP A 31 -2.67 -10.28 -4.66
C ASP A 31 -2.09 -11.02 -3.45
N GLU A 32 -0.93 -11.65 -3.61
CA GLU A 32 -0.22 -12.31 -2.52
C GLU A 32 0.17 -11.33 -1.43
N ALA A 33 0.64 -10.15 -1.81
CA ALA A 33 1.03 -9.11 -0.85
C ALA A 33 -0.17 -8.64 -0.02
N LEU A 34 -1.34 -8.50 -0.64
CA LEU A 34 -2.56 -8.12 0.08
C LEU A 34 -2.90 -9.15 1.16
N ASP A 35 -2.75 -10.43 0.86
CA ASP A 35 -2.98 -11.49 1.84
C ASP A 35 -1.99 -11.43 2.99
N LEU A 36 -0.72 -11.15 2.70
CA LEU A 36 0.31 -11.03 3.73
C LEU A 36 0.06 -9.82 4.64
N LEU A 37 -0.34 -8.69 4.08
CA LEU A 37 -0.66 -7.49 4.86
C LEU A 37 -1.88 -7.71 5.75
N LYS A 38 -2.82 -8.53 5.31
CA LYS A 38 -3.99 -8.91 6.11
C LYS A 38 -3.59 -9.68 7.38
N LYS A 39 -2.47 -10.38 7.33
CA LYS A 39 -1.93 -11.10 8.48
C LYS A 39 -1.04 -10.23 9.35
N ASP A 40 -0.33 -9.28 8.73
CA ASP A 40 0.61 -8.40 9.43
C ASP A 40 0.71 -7.07 8.68
N TYR A 41 -0.05 -6.08 9.13
CA TYR A 41 -0.09 -4.77 8.48
C TYR A 41 1.24 -3.99 8.60
N ALA A 42 2.07 -4.33 9.57
CA ALA A 42 3.36 -3.66 9.79
C ALA A 42 4.51 -4.29 9.00
N ARG A 43 4.18 -5.15 8.03
CA ARG A 43 5.17 -5.90 7.27
C ARG A 43 6.07 -5.04 6.39
N GLY A 44 5.55 -3.91 5.91
CA GLY A 44 6.32 -2.98 5.11
C GLY A 44 7.19 -2.05 5.95
N ASP A 45 7.99 -1.24 5.26
CA ASP A 45 8.84 -0.25 5.90
C ASP A 45 8.06 1.04 6.13
N LYS A 46 8.12 1.56 7.36
CA LYS A 46 7.47 2.83 7.69
C LYS A 46 8.22 3.99 7.05
N ILE A 47 7.49 4.87 6.37
CA ILE A 47 8.05 6.05 5.72
C ILE A 47 7.92 7.24 6.66
N PRO A 48 9.03 7.97 6.94
CA PRO A 48 8.98 9.16 7.81
C PRO A 48 8.06 10.24 7.26
N LYS A 49 7.39 10.96 8.13
CA LYS A 49 6.41 11.97 7.77
C LYS A 49 6.96 13.06 6.84
N ASP A 50 8.21 13.46 7.03
CA ASP A 50 8.84 14.49 6.20
C ASP A 50 9.04 14.06 4.75
N ARG A 51 8.87 12.78 4.45
CA ARG A 51 8.98 12.23 3.09
C ARG A 51 7.64 11.93 2.44
N TRP A 52 6.53 12.19 3.14
CA TRP A 52 5.21 11.90 2.59
C TRP A 52 4.89 12.84 1.43
N PRO A 53 4.48 12.30 0.28
CA PRO A 53 3.97 13.13 -0.81
C PRO A 53 2.76 13.94 -0.36
N LYS A 54 2.71 15.20 -0.73
CA LYS A 54 1.60 16.09 -0.40
C LYS A 54 0.27 15.55 -0.91
N LYS A 55 0.28 14.85 -2.04
CA LYS A 55 -0.90 14.23 -2.62
C LYS A 55 -1.62 13.35 -1.61
N TYR A 56 -0.89 12.51 -0.88
CA TYR A 56 -1.51 11.58 0.07
C TYR A 56 -2.08 12.32 1.27
N ILE A 57 -1.41 13.35 1.72
CA ILE A 57 -1.89 14.16 2.84
C ILE A 57 -3.21 14.86 2.46
N LYS A 58 -3.26 15.43 1.26
CA LYS A 58 -4.44 16.14 0.76
C LYS A 58 -5.61 15.21 0.46
N GLU A 59 -5.36 14.14 -0.28
CA GLU A 59 -6.42 13.26 -0.79
C GLU A 59 -6.89 12.22 0.22
N HIS A 60 -6.00 11.77 1.12
CA HIS A 60 -6.29 10.64 1.99
C HIS A 60 -6.18 10.97 3.48
N GLN A 61 -5.68 12.14 3.84
CA GLN A 61 -5.54 12.57 5.24
C GLN A 61 -4.86 11.49 6.10
N ILE A 62 -3.74 10.97 5.60
CA ILE A 62 -3.05 9.85 6.24
C ILE A 62 -2.35 10.28 7.53
N HIS A 63 -2.23 9.33 8.48
CA HIS A 63 -1.47 9.50 9.72
C HIS A 63 -0.27 8.56 9.79
N THR A 64 -0.20 7.59 8.89
CA THR A 64 0.93 6.66 8.74
C THR A 64 1.15 6.43 7.26
N LEU A 65 2.36 5.99 6.89
CA LEU A 65 2.65 5.62 5.51
C LEU A 65 3.70 4.51 5.53
N PHE A 66 3.45 3.47 4.75
CA PHE A 66 4.33 2.29 4.65
C PHE A 66 4.61 1.98 3.19
N ARG A 67 5.74 1.32 2.97
CA ARG A 67 6.14 0.81 1.65
C ARG A 67 6.41 -0.69 1.77
N TYR A 68 5.81 -1.48 0.90
CA TYR A 68 6.07 -2.91 0.81
C TYR A 68 6.71 -3.22 -0.54
N ASN A 69 7.92 -3.76 -0.52
CA ASN A 69 8.66 -4.09 -1.75
C ASN A 69 8.27 -5.48 -2.24
N LEU A 70 7.86 -5.56 -3.51
CA LEU A 70 7.57 -6.82 -4.18
C LEU A 70 8.84 -7.38 -4.81
N ARG A 71 8.85 -8.69 -5.08
CA ARG A 71 10.02 -9.38 -5.65
C ARG A 71 10.44 -8.83 -7.00
N SER A 72 9.49 -8.39 -7.80
CA SER A 72 9.74 -7.82 -9.14
C SER A 72 10.33 -6.40 -9.11
N GLY A 73 10.45 -5.81 -7.92
CA GLY A 73 10.89 -4.42 -7.78
C GLY A 73 9.75 -3.42 -7.69
N TRP A 74 8.52 -3.86 -7.90
CA TRP A 74 7.35 -3.01 -7.67
C TRP A 74 7.16 -2.76 -6.18
N ARG A 75 6.50 -1.67 -5.85
CA ARG A 75 6.26 -1.26 -4.47
C ARG A 75 4.79 -0.91 -4.27
N LEU A 76 4.26 -1.37 -3.14
CA LEU A 76 2.94 -0.95 -2.69
C LEU A 76 3.15 0.13 -1.62
N VAL A 77 2.38 1.20 -1.71
CA VAL A 77 2.38 2.25 -0.69
C VAL A 77 1.01 2.24 -0.04
N TYR A 78 1.01 2.17 1.28
CA TYR A 78 -0.24 2.02 2.03
C TYR A 78 -0.20 2.78 3.35
N THR A 79 -1.39 3.06 3.86
CA THR A 79 -1.57 3.67 5.17
C THR A 79 -2.32 2.70 6.08
N VAL A 80 -2.11 2.82 7.38
CA VAL A 80 -2.81 2.02 8.38
C VAL A 80 -3.49 2.95 9.35
N SER A 81 -4.76 2.71 9.61
CA SER A 81 -5.54 3.47 10.58
C SER A 81 -6.38 2.52 11.42
N GLY A 82 -6.95 3.04 12.52
CA GLY A 82 -7.84 2.26 13.36
C GLY A 82 -7.41 2.26 14.82
N THR A 83 -8.05 1.37 15.57
CA THR A 83 -7.82 1.20 17.01
C THR A 83 -6.88 0.02 17.25
N LYS A 84 -6.55 -0.24 18.51
CA LYS A 84 -5.74 -1.43 18.85
C LYS A 84 -6.47 -2.75 18.60
N TYR A 85 -7.79 -2.70 18.40
CA TYR A 85 -8.60 -3.91 18.14
C TYR A 85 -8.88 -4.14 16.66
N GLU A 86 -8.99 -3.06 15.89
CA GLU A 86 -9.27 -3.12 14.46
C GLU A 86 -8.33 -2.20 13.71
N LYS A 87 -7.68 -2.74 12.69
CA LYS A 87 -6.81 -1.96 11.80
C LYS A 87 -7.35 -2.02 10.38
N ALA A 88 -7.34 -0.89 9.71
CA ALA A 88 -7.64 -0.80 8.28
C ALA A 88 -6.35 -0.46 7.55
N CYS A 89 -5.93 -1.37 6.67
CA CYS A 89 -4.79 -1.18 5.80
C CYS A 89 -5.33 -0.74 4.44
N ILE A 90 -5.00 0.47 4.00
CA ILE A 90 -5.53 1.04 2.77
C ILE A 90 -4.38 1.21 1.78
N ILE A 91 -4.43 0.46 0.68
CA ILE A 91 -3.41 0.54 -0.37
C ILE A 91 -3.69 1.79 -1.20
N LEU A 92 -2.74 2.71 -1.22
CA LEU A 92 -2.89 3.99 -1.91
C LEU A 92 -2.49 3.89 -3.37
N GLU A 93 -1.32 3.32 -3.63
CA GLU A 93 -0.79 3.18 -4.99
C GLU A 93 0.18 1.99 -5.09
N ALA A 94 0.35 1.50 -6.33
CA ALA A 94 1.37 0.51 -6.66
C ALA A 94 2.25 1.13 -7.76
N PHE A 95 3.57 0.98 -7.63
CA PHE A 95 4.53 1.63 -8.52
C PHE A 95 5.63 0.68 -8.94
N ASP A 96 6.16 0.89 -10.16
CA ASP A 96 7.49 0.42 -10.48
C ASP A 96 8.52 1.38 -9.87
N HIS A 97 9.80 1.07 -10.00
CA HIS A 97 10.87 1.86 -9.39
C HIS A 97 10.88 3.32 -9.85
N LYS A 98 10.72 3.56 -11.15
CA LYS A 98 10.73 4.92 -11.71
C LYS A 98 9.52 5.74 -11.23
N GLN A 99 8.36 5.13 -11.22
CA GLN A 99 7.13 5.79 -10.76
C GLN A 99 7.23 6.13 -9.28
N TYR A 100 7.81 5.25 -8.49
CA TYR A 100 8.01 5.48 -7.07
C TYR A 100 8.92 6.68 -6.84
N GLU A 101 10.07 6.74 -7.53
CA GLU A 101 11.00 7.87 -7.42
C GLU A 101 10.31 9.18 -7.77
N LYS A 102 9.53 9.19 -8.83
CA LYS A 102 8.81 10.37 -9.28
C LYS A 102 7.78 10.83 -8.24
N ARG A 103 7.05 9.91 -7.65
CA ARG A 103 6.03 10.24 -6.64
C ARG A 103 6.65 10.78 -5.37
N PHE A 104 7.79 10.25 -4.94
CA PHE A 104 8.44 10.64 -3.70
C PHE A 104 9.52 11.71 -3.87
N GLY A 105 9.77 12.17 -5.11
CA GLY A 105 10.69 13.27 -5.37
C GLY A 105 12.17 12.92 -5.30
N TYR A 106 12.49 11.67 -5.54
CA TYR A 106 13.90 11.23 -5.59
C TYR A 106 14.54 11.48 -6.95
#